data_a737051560ecb8c2df13bd9d264e5e36
#
_entry.id   a737051560ecb8c2df13bd9d264e5e36
#
_cell.length_a   1.000
_cell.length_b   1.000
_cell.length_c   1.000
_cell.angle_alpha   90.00
_cell.angle_beta   90.00
_cell.angle_gamma   90.00
#
_symmetry.space_group_name_H-M   'P 1'
#
loop_
_entity.id
_entity.type
_entity.pdbx_description
1 polymer ?
#
loop_
_entity_poly.entity_id
_entity_poly.type
_entity_poly.pdbx_seq_one_letter_code
_entity_poly.pdbx_strand_id
1 'polypeptide(L)'
;FDIPMLAEEFLRAGIDFDFSKCRLIDAMSIFRKMERRNLAAAYKFYCGRKMEEDFQAHRADEDTEATYRVLMGQLDKYNPATAEEPDRALPNDMDVLAEFSKNNNNVDFAGRIVWKEMVDADNKPLLDKDGKPRLHEVFNFGKYKGWDVAEVLHRDPGYYSWILGGDFTYNTKQVLTRIRLREFNNRK
;
A
#
# COMPACT_ATOMS: atom_id res chain seq x y z
N PHE A 1 -20.48 -6.59 11.29
CA PHE A 1 -21.39 -5.43 11.10
C PHE A 1 -22.83 -5.83 11.40
N ASP A 2 -23.37 -6.90 10.79
CA ASP A 2 -24.80 -7.25 10.83
C ASP A 2 -25.27 -7.70 12.22
N ILE A 3 -24.52 -8.56 12.90
CA ILE A 3 -24.93 -9.11 14.20
C ILE A 3 -25.00 -8.07 15.31
N PRO A 4 -24.01 -7.16 15.49
CA PRO A 4 -24.13 -6.09 16.48
C PRO A 4 -25.34 -5.18 16.23
N MET A 5 -25.63 -4.86 14.96
CA MET A 5 -26.80 -4.06 14.59
C MET A 5 -28.10 -4.79 14.92
N LEU A 6 -28.20 -6.08 14.53
CA LEU A 6 -29.37 -6.91 14.82
C LEU A 6 -29.62 -7.06 16.34
N ALA A 7 -28.55 -7.26 17.10
CA ALA A 7 -28.63 -7.37 18.56
C ALA A 7 -29.19 -6.08 19.19
N GLU A 8 -28.74 -4.91 18.72
CA GLU A 8 -29.22 -3.61 19.17
C GLU A 8 -30.70 -3.40 18.81
N GLU A 9 -31.13 -3.78 17.60
CA GLU A 9 -32.53 -3.68 17.19
C GLU A 9 -33.45 -4.64 17.99
N PHE A 10 -32.96 -5.81 18.35
CA PHE A 10 -33.72 -6.73 19.23
C PHE A 10 -33.94 -6.10 20.61
N LEU A 11 -32.89 -5.48 21.19
CA LEU A 11 -33.01 -4.77 22.47
C LEU A 11 -34.01 -3.62 22.38
N ARG A 12 -33.98 -2.85 21.30
CA ARG A 12 -34.93 -1.73 21.06
C ARG A 12 -36.36 -2.22 20.91
N ALA A 13 -36.54 -3.38 20.27
CA ALA A 13 -37.86 -4.00 20.11
C ALA A 13 -38.33 -4.74 21.36
N GLY A 14 -37.55 -4.77 22.44
CA GLY A 14 -37.88 -5.51 23.65
C GLY A 14 -37.80 -7.03 23.50
N ILE A 15 -37.04 -7.50 22.49
CA ILE A 15 -36.84 -8.94 22.25
C ILE A 15 -35.59 -9.38 23.02
N ASP A 16 -35.80 -10.24 24.00
CA ASP A 16 -34.70 -10.86 24.75
C ASP A 16 -34.16 -12.07 23.99
N PHE A 17 -33.08 -11.91 23.25
CA PHE A 17 -32.42 -12.96 22.49
C PHE A 17 -30.95 -13.09 22.86
N ASP A 18 -30.58 -14.26 23.37
CA ASP A 18 -29.23 -14.55 23.84
C ASP A 18 -28.31 -15.00 22.67
N PHE A 19 -27.62 -14.06 22.05
CA PHE A 19 -26.64 -14.31 20.98
C PHE A 19 -25.43 -15.14 21.46
N SER A 20 -25.16 -15.23 22.77
CA SER A 20 -24.04 -16.05 23.28
C SER A 20 -24.23 -17.54 23.04
N LYS A 21 -25.47 -17.98 22.85
CA LYS A 21 -25.80 -19.36 22.49
C LYS A 21 -25.71 -19.64 21.00
N CYS A 22 -25.52 -18.64 20.17
CA CYS A 22 -25.39 -18.77 18.73
C CYS A 22 -23.93 -18.99 18.32
N ARG A 23 -23.72 -19.81 17.30
CA ARG A 23 -22.45 -19.92 16.60
C ARG A 23 -22.48 -18.97 15.42
N LEU A 24 -21.67 -17.90 15.48
CA LEU A 24 -21.63 -16.93 14.42
C LEU A 24 -20.62 -17.36 13.37
N ILE A 25 -21.04 -17.37 12.10
CA ILE A 25 -20.21 -17.75 10.95
C ILE A 25 -20.13 -16.53 10.01
N ASP A 26 -18.92 -16.03 9.82
CA ASP A 26 -18.62 -14.98 8.85
C ASP A 26 -18.08 -15.61 7.56
N ALA A 27 -18.93 -15.68 6.55
CA ALA A 27 -18.58 -16.23 5.24
C ALA A 27 -17.45 -15.45 4.56
N MET A 28 -17.38 -14.13 4.76
CA MET A 28 -16.29 -13.31 4.21
C MET A 28 -14.95 -13.61 4.88
N SER A 29 -14.96 -13.88 6.19
CA SER A 29 -13.74 -14.32 6.90
C SER A 29 -13.29 -15.70 6.42
N ILE A 30 -14.22 -16.61 6.14
CA ILE A 30 -13.92 -17.92 5.53
C ILE A 30 -13.29 -17.70 4.15
N PHE A 31 -13.93 -16.92 3.28
CA PHE A 31 -13.42 -16.61 1.94
C PHE A 31 -12.01 -16.06 1.99
N ARG A 32 -11.74 -15.05 2.84
CA ARG A 32 -10.41 -14.45 2.98
C ARG A 32 -9.32 -15.40 3.45
N LYS A 33 -9.69 -16.43 4.22
CA LYS A 33 -8.76 -17.46 4.73
C LYS A 33 -8.53 -18.58 3.74
N MET A 34 -9.55 -18.93 2.95
CA MET A 34 -9.51 -20.08 2.05
C MET A 34 -9.00 -19.71 0.65
N GLU A 35 -9.34 -18.51 0.15
CA GLU A 35 -8.95 -18.10 -1.18
C GLU A 35 -7.55 -17.48 -1.18
N ARG A 36 -6.67 -18.06 -1.98
CA ARG A 36 -5.28 -17.60 -2.11
C ARG A 36 -5.22 -16.26 -2.85
N ARG A 37 -4.41 -15.33 -2.31
CA ARG A 37 -4.11 -14.04 -2.93
C ARG A 37 -2.63 -13.99 -3.30
N ASN A 38 -2.25 -14.80 -4.28
CA ASN A 38 -0.89 -14.90 -4.80
C ASN A 38 -0.91 -14.84 -6.33
N LEU A 39 0.27 -14.83 -6.95
CA LEU A 39 0.42 -14.73 -8.41
C LEU A 39 -0.30 -15.86 -9.15
N ALA A 40 -0.20 -17.11 -8.69
CA ALA A 40 -0.85 -18.24 -9.33
C ALA A 40 -2.39 -18.12 -9.33
N ALA A 41 -2.97 -17.63 -8.22
CA ALA A 41 -4.41 -17.37 -8.15
C ALA A 41 -4.83 -16.21 -9.06
N ALA A 42 -4.04 -15.12 -9.13
CA ALA A 42 -4.27 -14.02 -10.03
C ALA A 42 -4.15 -14.47 -11.50
N TYR A 43 -3.13 -15.26 -11.82
CA TYR A 43 -2.95 -15.80 -13.15
C TYR A 43 -4.14 -16.66 -13.61
N LYS A 44 -4.59 -17.57 -12.75
CA LYS A 44 -5.78 -18.37 -13.03
C LYS A 44 -7.03 -17.50 -13.26
N PHE A 45 -7.21 -16.45 -12.47
CA PHE A 45 -8.37 -15.58 -12.57
C PHE A 45 -8.38 -14.71 -13.83
N TYR A 46 -7.25 -14.10 -14.17
CA TYR A 46 -7.16 -13.16 -15.29
C TYR A 46 -6.79 -13.82 -16.62
N CYS A 47 -6.01 -14.90 -16.60
CA CYS A 47 -5.58 -15.61 -17.82
C CYS A 47 -6.40 -16.87 -18.10
N GLY A 48 -7.28 -17.30 -17.18
CA GLY A 48 -8.16 -18.45 -17.39
C GLY A 48 -7.48 -19.83 -17.31
N ARG A 49 -6.18 -19.87 -16.99
CA ARG A 49 -5.33 -21.07 -16.99
C ARG A 49 -4.56 -21.16 -15.67
N LYS A 50 -4.11 -22.38 -15.31
CA LYS A 50 -3.19 -22.52 -14.17
C LYS A 50 -1.80 -22.07 -14.56
N MET A 51 -1.14 -21.36 -13.64
CA MET A 51 0.22 -20.85 -13.89
C MET A 51 1.22 -21.97 -14.18
N GLU A 52 1.06 -23.11 -13.52
CA GLU A 52 1.92 -24.29 -13.66
C GLU A 52 1.80 -24.98 -15.05
N GLU A 53 0.79 -24.65 -15.83
CA GLU A 53 0.63 -25.14 -17.21
C GLU A 53 1.56 -24.39 -18.19
N ASP A 54 1.89 -23.15 -17.87
CA ASP A 54 2.69 -22.27 -18.73
C ASP A 54 4.10 -22.00 -18.19
N PHE A 55 4.31 -22.12 -16.86
CA PHE A 55 5.52 -21.69 -16.16
C PHE A 55 5.95 -22.65 -15.06
N GLN A 56 7.25 -22.63 -14.76
CA GLN A 56 7.81 -23.26 -13.57
C GLN A 56 7.83 -22.23 -12.42
N ALA A 57 7.03 -22.47 -11.40
CA ALA A 57 6.95 -21.55 -10.26
C ALA A 57 8.33 -21.31 -9.60
N HIS A 58 8.55 -20.09 -9.11
CA HIS A 58 9.77 -19.63 -8.43
C HIS A 58 11.00 -19.42 -9.32
N ARG A 59 10.84 -19.31 -10.61
CA ARG A 59 11.84 -18.75 -11.52
C ARG A 59 11.51 -17.28 -11.75
N ALA A 60 12.47 -16.39 -11.47
CA ALA A 60 12.25 -14.94 -11.49
C ALA A 60 11.84 -14.41 -12.88
N ASP A 61 12.37 -15.01 -13.94
CA ASP A 61 12.00 -14.69 -15.32
C ASP A 61 10.55 -15.09 -15.65
N GLU A 62 10.15 -16.29 -15.25
CA GLU A 62 8.80 -16.81 -15.46
C GLU A 62 7.76 -16.14 -14.56
N ASP A 63 8.09 -15.85 -13.30
CA ASP A 63 7.23 -15.08 -12.40
C ASP A 63 7.01 -13.65 -12.93
N THR A 64 8.03 -13.06 -13.57
CA THR A 64 7.92 -11.72 -14.21
C THR A 64 6.98 -11.78 -15.41
N GLU A 65 7.13 -12.78 -16.30
CA GLU A 65 6.25 -12.97 -17.45
C GLU A 65 4.80 -13.24 -17.00
N ALA A 66 4.59 -14.09 -15.98
CA ALA A 66 3.28 -14.35 -15.42
C ALA A 66 2.64 -13.07 -14.85
N THR A 67 3.43 -12.22 -14.16
CA THR A 67 2.96 -10.93 -13.64
C THR A 67 2.55 -10.00 -14.78
N TYR A 68 3.33 -9.94 -15.86
CA TYR A 68 2.98 -9.15 -17.02
C TYR A 68 1.67 -9.62 -17.66
N ARG A 69 1.47 -10.94 -17.82
CA ARG A 69 0.20 -11.47 -18.37
C ARG A 69 -0.99 -11.21 -17.48
N VAL A 70 -0.80 -11.24 -16.16
CA VAL A 70 -1.85 -10.83 -15.21
C VAL A 70 -2.21 -9.36 -15.41
N LEU A 71 -1.23 -8.46 -15.56
CA LEU A 71 -1.49 -7.06 -15.85
C LEU A 71 -2.27 -6.87 -17.16
N MET A 72 -1.88 -7.57 -18.23
CA MET A 72 -2.61 -7.50 -19.49
C MET A 72 -4.06 -7.98 -19.34
N GLY A 73 -4.29 -9.10 -18.65
CA GLY A 73 -5.63 -9.59 -18.36
C GLY A 73 -6.46 -8.64 -17.46
N GLN A 74 -5.81 -7.89 -16.58
CA GLN A 74 -6.48 -6.82 -15.80
C GLN A 74 -6.92 -5.67 -16.71
N LEU A 75 -6.04 -5.21 -17.60
CA LEU A 75 -6.34 -4.13 -18.54
C LEU A 75 -7.44 -4.52 -19.54
N ASP A 76 -7.47 -5.78 -19.98
CA ASP A 76 -8.55 -6.29 -20.84
C ASP A 76 -9.89 -6.33 -20.08
N LYS A 77 -9.90 -6.89 -18.87
CA LYS A 77 -11.10 -7.06 -18.06
C LYS A 77 -11.71 -5.73 -17.62
N TYR A 78 -10.88 -4.76 -17.27
CA TYR A 78 -11.30 -3.44 -16.76
C TYR A 78 -11.15 -2.32 -17.80
N ASN A 79 -11.07 -2.66 -19.07
CA ASN A 79 -10.96 -1.69 -20.16
C ASN A 79 -12.17 -0.74 -20.16
N PRO A 80 -11.96 0.60 -20.14
CA PRO A 80 -13.05 1.58 -20.11
C PRO A 80 -14.09 1.43 -21.23
N ALA A 81 -13.69 0.87 -22.39
CA ALA A 81 -14.58 0.67 -23.52
C ALA A 81 -15.50 -0.55 -23.38
N THR A 82 -15.14 -1.54 -22.54
CA THR A 82 -15.82 -2.84 -22.46
C THR A 82 -16.12 -3.31 -21.04
N ALA A 83 -15.72 -2.55 -20.02
CA ALA A 83 -15.93 -2.92 -18.63
C ALA A 83 -17.43 -3.06 -18.32
N GLU A 84 -17.80 -4.18 -17.70
CA GLU A 84 -19.18 -4.42 -17.24
C GLU A 84 -19.60 -3.43 -16.15
N GLU A 85 -18.64 -2.98 -15.33
CA GLU A 85 -18.80 -2.02 -14.24
C GLU A 85 -17.98 -0.75 -14.56
N PRO A 86 -18.57 0.31 -15.11
CA PRO A 86 -17.85 1.52 -15.54
C PRO A 86 -17.09 2.23 -14.41
N ASP A 87 -17.58 2.17 -13.20
CA ASP A 87 -16.96 2.73 -11.99
C ASP A 87 -15.70 1.97 -11.54
N ARG A 88 -15.47 0.77 -12.10
CA ARG A 88 -14.26 -0.05 -11.90
C ARG A 88 -13.34 -0.05 -13.12
N ALA A 89 -13.64 0.76 -14.12
CA ALA A 89 -12.83 0.84 -15.31
C ALA A 89 -11.41 1.34 -15.00
N LEU A 90 -10.42 0.70 -15.60
CA LEU A 90 -9.01 1.00 -15.40
C LEU A 90 -8.37 1.32 -16.76
N PRO A 91 -8.06 2.59 -17.05
CA PRO A 91 -7.45 2.95 -18.31
C PRO A 91 -6.00 2.44 -18.39
N ASN A 92 -5.55 2.12 -19.60
CA ASN A 92 -4.15 1.80 -19.86
C ASN A 92 -3.31 3.08 -19.93
N ASP A 93 -3.15 3.71 -18.77
CA ASP A 93 -2.35 4.91 -18.54
C ASP A 93 -1.40 4.67 -17.38
N MET A 94 -0.09 4.87 -17.59
CA MET A 94 0.93 4.52 -16.62
C MET A 94 0.83 5.32 -15.32
N ASP A 95 0.47 6.59 -15.38
CA ASP A 95 0.35 7.43 -14.19
C ASP A 95 -0.88 7.02 -13.36
N VAL A 96 -2.00 6.73 -14.03
CA VAL A 96 -3.22 6.22 -13.39
C VAL A 96 -2.98 4.86 -12.77
N LEU A 97 -2.33 3.94 -13.48
CA LEU A 97 -2.03 2.59 -13.00
C LEU A 97 -1.06 2.62 -11.81
N ALA A 98 -0.03 3.47 -11.88
CA ALA A 98 0.95 3.63 -10.79
C ALA A 98 0.28 4.17 -9.52
N GLU A 99 -0.57 5.18 -9.63
CA GLU A 99 -1.29 5.73 -8.47
C GLU A 99 -2.33 4.75 -7.93
N PHE A 100 -3.10 4.09 -8.81
CA PHE A 100 -4.12 3.10 -8.41
C PHE A 100 -3.49 1.89 -7.69
N SER A 101 -2.33 1.41 -8.14
CA SER A 101 -1.64 0.26 -7.56
C SER A 101 -0.78 0.59 -6.34
N LYS A 102 -0.71 1.85 -5.96
CA LYS A 102 0.10 2.32 -4.83
C LYS A 102 -0.43 1.79 -3.51
N ASN A 103 0.27 0.83 -2.96
CA ASN A 103 -0.14 0.14 -1.72
C ASN A 103 0.52 0.69 -0.45
N ASN A 104 1.43 1.65 -0.59
CA ASN A 104 2.20 2.18 0.53
C ASN A 104 2.67 3.61 0.26
N ASN A 105 3.07 4.29 1.32
CA ASN A 105 3.65 5.62 1.26
C ASN A 105 5.18 5.59 1.23
N ASN A 106 5.78 4.55 0.66
CA ASN A 106 7.23 4.40 0.65
C ASN A 106 7.89 5.43 -0.26
N VAL A 107 8.95 6.03 0.24
CA VAL A 107 9.86 6.90 -0.52
C VAL A 107 11.01 6.06 -1.10
N ASP A 108 11.45 5.04 -0.35
CA ASP A 108 12.43 4.05 -0.78
C ASP A 108 11.79 2.66 -0.87
N PHE A 109 12.35 1.77 -1.70
CA PHE A 109 11.76 0.45 -1.95
C PHE A 109 11.70 -0.45 -0.70
N ALA A 110 12.58 -0.22 0.27
CA ALA A 110 12.61 -0.98 1.53
C ALA A 110 11.64 -0.46 2.59
N GLY A 111 10.92 0.65 2.34
CA GLY A 111 10.00 1.28 3.29
C GLY A 111 10.68 1.81 4.55
N ARG A 112 11.96 2.13 4.48
CA ARG A 112 12.73 2.76 5.57
C ARG A 112 12.46 4.24 5.68
N ILE A 113 12.12 4.87 4.55
CA ILE A 113 11.68 6.25 4.46
C ILE A 113 10.29 6.25 3.83
N VAL A 114 9.35 6.95 4.44
CA VAL A 114 7.95 6.98 4.00
C VAL A 114 7.44 8.42 3.95
N TRP A 115 6.45 8.65 3.08
CA TRP A 115 5.69 9.89 3.08
C TRP A 115 4.72 9.92 4.26
N LYS A 116 4.64 11.04 4.94
CA LYS A 116 3.66 11.32 5.99
C LYS A 116 3.06 12.70 5.79
N GLU A 117 1.79 12.86 6.15
CA GLU A 117 1.14 14.16 6.16
C GLU A 117 1.75 15.05 7.25
N MET A 118 2.06 16.29 6.88
CA MET A 118 2.41 17.31 7.84
C MET A 118 1.16 17.77 8.58
N VAL A 119 1.26 17.85 9.89
CA VAL A 119 0.15 18.30 10.74
C VAL A 119 0.55 19.52 11.56
N ASP A 120 -0.42 20.32 11.95
CA ASP A 120 -0.25 21.42 12.90
C ASP A 120 -0.25 20.93 14.37
N ALA A 121 -0.19 21.88 15.31
CA ALA A 121 -0.22 21.59 16.75
C ALA A 121 -1.52 20.92 17.23
N ASP A 122 -2.61 21.07 16.47
CA ASP A 122 -3.92 20.47 16.73
C ASP A 122 -4.10 19.14 16.02
N ASN A 123 -3.02 18.60 15.41
CA ASN A 123 -3.02 17.35 14.63
C ASN A 123 -3.90 17.40 13.36
N LYS A 124 -4.11 18.59 12.79
CA LYS A 124 -4.84 18.78 11.54
C LYS A 124 -3.85 18.82 10.35
N PRO A 125 -4.17 18.20 9.22
CA PRO A 125 -3.31 18.23 8.04
C PRO A 125 -3.03 19.65 7.56
N LEU A 126 -1.77 19.96 7.32
CA LEU A 126 -1.36 21.19 6.64
C LEU A 126 -1.61 21.00 5.14
N LEU A 127 -2.35 21.93 4.54
CA LEU A 127 -2.67 21.87 3.12
C LEU A 127 -1.72 22.73 2.29
N ASP A 128 -1.51 22.32 1.06
CA ASP A 128 -0.84 23.15 0.05
C ASP A 128 -1.82 24.14 -0.60
N LYS A 129 -1.34 24.91 -1.60
CA LYS A 129 -2.13 25.89 -2.34
C LYS A 129 -3.28 25.28 -3.15
N ASP A 130 -3.23 23.98 -3.43
CA ASP A 130 -4.23 23.23 -4.18
C ASP A 130 -5.21 22.48 -3.25
N GLY A 131 -5.11 22.69 -1.92
CA GLY A 131 -5.96 22.08 -0.91
C GLY A 131 -5.61 20.62 -0.59
N LYS A 132 -4.44 20.13 -1.04
CA LYS A 132 -3.98 18.76 -0.77
C LYS A 132 -3.11 18.73 0.49
N PRO A 133 -3.10 17.63 1.25
CA PRO A 133 -2.20 17.47 2.38
C PRO A 133 -0.72 17.64 1.96
N ARG A 134 0.02 18.47 2.67
CA ARG A 134 1.47 18.58 2.49
C ARG A 134 2.13 17.33 3.04
N LEU A 135 3.02 16.74 2.26
CA LEU A 135 3.75 15.53 2.63
C LEU A 135 5.21 15.85 2.93
N HIS A 136 5.78 15.10 3.86
CA HIS A 136 7.21 15.12 4.13
C HIS A 136 7.76 13.70 4.31
N GLU A 137 9.07 13.54 4.11
CA GLU A 137 9.73 12.26 4.28
C GLU A 137 10.05 12.03 5.75
N VAL A 138 9.64 10.89 6.30
CA VAL A 138 9.94 10.49 7.68
C VAL A 138 10.65 9.14 7.72
N PHE A 139 11.53 8.96 8.71
CA PHE A 139 12.11 7.65 9.00
C PHE A 139 11.03 6.70 9.52
N ASN A 140 10.97 5.50 8.99
CA ASN A 140 10.05 4.43 9.43
C ASN A 140 10.75 3.34 10.24
N PHE A 141 11.95 3.60 10.75
CA PHE A 141 12.74 2.62 11.51
C PHE A 141 13.65 3.29 12.54
N GLY A 142 14.20 2.48 13.44
CA GLY A 142 15.27 2.86 14.37
C GLY A 142 14.84 3.93 15.38
N LYS A 143 15.85 4.59 15.98
CA LYS A 143 15.66 5.58 17.04
C LYS A 143 14.91 6.85 16.59
N TYR A 144 14.90 7.12 15.29
CA TYR A 144 14.23 8.28 14.70
C TYR A 144 12.95 7.91 13.94
N LYS A 145 12.34 6.76 14.24
CA LYS A 145 11.07 6.39 13.62
C LYS A 145 10.01 7.47 13.85
N GLY A 146 9.38 7.94 12.76
CA GLY A 146 8.36 8.99 12.77
C GLY A 146 8.90 10.42 12.72
N TRP A 147 10.22 10.61 12.74
CA TRP A 147 10.86 11.93 12.65
C TRP A 147 11.11 12.30 11.19
N ASP A 148 11.00 13.58 10.90
CA ASP A 148 11.35 14.16 9.59
C ASP A 148 12.82 13.88 9.26
N VAL A 149 13.06 13.40 8.03
CA VAL A 149 14.42 13.02 7.59
C VAL A 149 15.34 14.23 7.54
N ALA A 150 14.88 15.37 7.00
CA ALA A 150 15.67 16.57 6.89
C ALA A 150 16.05 17.13 8.27
N GLU A 151 15.10 17.12 9.20
CA GLU A 151 15.34 17.53 10.60
C GLU A 151 16.40 16.64 11.28
N VAL A 152 16.28 15.33 11.15
CA VAL A 152 17.25 14.37 11.72
C VAL A 152 18.63 14.57 11.13
N LEU A 153 18.74 14.72 9.80
CA LEU A 153 20.04 14.93 9.14
C LEU A 153 20.72 16.24 9.56
N HIS A 154 19.93 17.23 9.98
CA HIS A 154 20.45 18.46 10.52
C HIS A 154 20.89 18.31 11.99
N ARG A 155 20.08 17.64 12.80
CA ARG A 155 20.29 17.48 14.24
C ARG A 155 21.37 16.44 14.58
N ASP A 156 21.43 15.37 13.80
CA ASP A 156 22.37 14.26 13.95
C ASP A 156 22.99 13.88 12.60
N PRO A 157 23.96 14.68 12.10
CA PRO A 157 24.63 14.38 10.83
C PRO A 157 25.33 13.02 10.81
N GLY A 158 25.72 12.50 11.98
CA GLY A 158 26.33 11.17 12.12
C GLY A 158 25.40 10.04 11.72
N TYR A 159 24.09 10.22 11.86
CA TYR A 159 23.09 9.21 11.48
C TYR A 159 23.09 8.94 9.97
N TYR A 160 23.35 9.99 9.15
CA TYR A 160 23.58 9.82 7.72
C TYR A 160 24.75 8.88 7.42
N SER A 161 25.89 9.14 8.02
CA SER A 161 27.10 8.32 7.81
C SER A 161 26.89 6.88 8.29
N TRP A 162 26.19 6.72 9.40
CA TRP A 162 25.84 5.40 9.92
C TRP A 162 24.98 4.59 8.95
N ILE A 163 23.96 5.20 8.33
CA ILE A 163 23.13 4.52 7.32
C ILE A 163 23.97 4.19 6.08
N LEU A 164 24.81 5.12 5.59
CA LEU A 164 25.63 4.85 4.41
C LEU A 164 26.63 3.71 4.61
N GLY A 165 27.23 3.61 5.81
CA GLY A 165 28.16 2.55 6.16
C GLY A 165 27.49 1.25 6.62
N GLY A 166 26.20 1.28 6.96
CA GLY A 166 25.45 0.14 7.47
C GLY A 166 24.88 -0.76 6.37
N ASP A 167 24.27 -1.87 6.80
CA ASP A 167 23.60 -2.84 5.92
C ASP A 167 22.20 -2.35 5.55
N PHE A 168 22.18 -1.34 4.67
CA PHE A 168 20.95 -0.79 4.06
C PHE A 168 21.02 -0.95 2.56
N THR A 169 19.84 -1.07 1.92
CA THR A 169 19.76 -1.17 0.45
C THR A 169 20.37 0.06 -0.23
N TYR A 170 20.95 -0.13 -1.41
CA TYR A 170 21.49 1.00 -2.19
C TYR A 170 20.41 2.06 -2.47
N ASN A 171 19.18 1.65 -2.74
CA ASN A 171 18.07 2.57 -2.97
C ASN A 171 17.80 3.45 -1.75
N THR A 172 17.76 2.90 -0.52
CA THR A 172 17.61 3.69 0.72
C THR A 172 18.74 4.72 0.84
N LYS A 173 20.00 4.32 0.57
CA LYS A 173 21.17 5.22 0.62
C LYS A 173 21.07 6.34 -0.43
N GLN A 174 20.63 6.02 -1.66
CA GLN A 174 20.42 7.00 -2.73
C GLN A 174 19.31 8.01 -2.37
N VAL A 175 18.17 7.52 -1.88
CA VAL A 175 17.05 8.37 -1.44
C VAL A 175 17.52 9.34 -0.34
N LEU A 176 18.19 8.82 0.69
CA LEU A 176 18.71 9.62 1.79
C LEU A 176 19.70 10.69 1.31
N THR A 177 20.59 10.33 0.38
CA THR A 177 21.56 11.26 -0.22
C THR A 177 20.85 12.35 -1.02
N ARG A 178 19.82 11.99 -1.79
CA ARG A 178 19.00 12.96 -2.56
C ARG A 178 18.32 13.96 -1.63
N ILE A 179 17.71 13.50 -0.54
CA ILE A 179 17.07 14.39 0.45
C ILE A 179 18.11 15.34 1.04
N ARG A 180 19.26 14.83 1.46
CA ARG A 180 20.34 15.67 2.03
C ARG A 180 20.81 16.74 1.06
N LEU A 181 21.03 16.41 -0.21
CA LEU A 181 21.46 17.35 -1.23
C LEU A 181 20.40 18.43 -1.52
N ARG A 182 19.13 18.05 -1.59
CA ARG A 182 18.01 18.99 -1.75
C ARG A 182 17.99 20.00 -0.60
N GLU A 183 18.10 19.54 0.64
CA GLU A 183 18.10 20.41 1.81
C GLU A 183 19.32 21.36 1.87
N PHE A 184 20.47 20.87 1.42
CA PHE A 184 21.66 21.73 1.31
C PHE A 184 21.48 22.84 0.27
N ASN A 185 20.85 22.53 -0.85
CA ASN A 185 20.60 23.51 -1.91
C ASN A 185 19.53 24.53 -1.55
N ASN A 186 18.50 24.14 -0.79
CA ASN A 186 17.42 25.03 -0.35
C ASN A 186 17.85 26.05 0.72
N ARG A 187 19.06 25.91 1.29
CA ARG A 187 19.61 26.81 2.30
C ARG A 187 20.58 27.85 1.74
N LYS A 188 20.88 27.78 0.45
CA LYS A 188 21.67 28.81 -0.27
C LYS A 188 20.74 29.86 -0.86
#